data_15f9c0701fe55efdc2489f64911e1d81
#
_entry.id   15f9c0701fe55efdc2489f64911e1d81
#
_cell.length_a   1.000
_cell.length_b   1.000
_cell.length_c   1.000
_cell.angle_alpha   90.00
_cell.angle_beta   90.00
_cell.angle_gamma   90.00
#
_symmetry.space_group_name_H-M   'P 1'
#
loop_
_entity.id
_entity.type
_entity.pdbx_description
1 polymer ?
#
loop_
_entity_poly.entity_id
_entity_poly.type
_entity_poly.pdbx_seq_one_letter_code
_entity_poly.pdbx_strand_id
1 'polypeptide(L)'
;MKELKNDRYLRALLRQEVDMTPVWMMRQAGRYLPEYKATRAIAGDFMSLCRNAELACEVTLQPLRRYPLDAAILFSDILTVPDAMGLGLYFEQGEGPRFERPITSMADVQALPIPDPEDELGYVMNAVRTIRRELKGEVPLIGFSGSPWTLATYMVEGGSSKAFTKIKQMMYAEPQTLHLLLDKLADSVIAYLNAQIKAGAQAVMVFDTWGGVLTPRDYRDFSLQYMHKIVDGLIREYDGRRVPVTLFTKNGGQWLEQIAATGCDALGLDWTTDIADAKRRVGDKVALQGNMDPSMLYASPERIREEVASILAGFGHGNGHVFNLGHGIHQDVNPEHAGVFVNAVHELSAQYHKR
;
A
#
# COMPACT_ATOMS: atom_id res chain seq x y z
N MET A 1 6.67 2.20 26.46
CA MET A 1 6.00 1.51 25.32
C MET A 1 6.24 0.03 25.40
N LYS A 2 5.22 -0.79 25.03
CA LYS A 2 5.44 -2.23 24.94
C LYS A 2 6.38 -2.50 23.77
N GLU A 3 7.43 -3.25 24.02
CA GLU A 3 8.38 -3.71 23.01
C GLU A 3 7.63 -4.52 21.92
N LEU A 4 8.00 -4.31 20.67
CA LEU A 4 7.42 -5.05 19.55
C LEU A 4 7.91 -6.50 19.62
N LYS A 5 6.99 -7.47 19.70
CA LYS A 5 7.34 -8.89 19.83
C LYS A 5 7.86 -9.50 18.54
N ASN A 6 7.31 -9.08 17.41
CA ASN A 6 7.74 -9.48 16.08
C ASN A 6 8.06 -8.23 15.25
N ASP A 7 9.33 -7.99 15.02
CA ASP A 7 9.83 -6.84 14.26
C ASP A 7 10.43 -7.23 12.90
N ARG A 8 10.24 -8.49 12.45
CA ARG A 8 10.80 -9.00 11.20
C ARG A 8 10.50 -8.12 10.01
N TYR A 9 9.25 -7.67 9.88
CA TYR A 9 8.83 -6.80 8.77
C TYR A 9 9.64 -5.51 8.73
N LEU A 10 9.75 -4.81 9.85
CA LEU A 10 10.51 -3.56 9.93
C LEU A 10 12.01 -3.78 9.66
N ARG A 11 12.57 -4.84 10.22
CA ARG A 11 13.99 -5.19 10.01
C ARG A 11 14.29 -5.52 8.56
N ALA A 12 13.42 -6.29 7.91
CA ALA A 12 13.57 -6.63 6.50
C ALA A 12 13.50 -5.39 5.61
N LEU A 13 12.58 -4.46 5.87
CA LEU A 13 12.49 -3.18 5.13
C LEU A 13 13.77 -2.34 5.28
N LEU A 14 14.45 -2.43 6.42
CA LEU A 14 15.71 -1.73 6.69
C LEU A 14 16.94 -2.56 6.29
N ARG A 15 16.77 -3.66 5.60
CA ARG A 15 17.81 -4.60 5.17
C ARG A 15 18.67 -5.13 6.33
N GLN A 16 18.04 -5.34 7.48
CA GLN A 16 18.64 -5.96 8.65
C GLN A 16 18.37 -7.47 8.66
N GLU A 17 19.19 -8.20 9.41
CA GLU A 17 19.06 -9.66 9.53
C GLU A 17 17.71 -10.07 10.15
N VAL A 18 17.13 -11.12 9.62
CA VAL A 18 15.92 -11.78 10.14
C VAL A 18 16.13 -13.30 10.14
N ASP A 19 15.34 -14.02 10.91
CA ASP A 19 15.39 -15.48 11.01
C ASP A 19 14.63 -16.20 9.89
N MET A 20 13.64 -15.52 9.32
CA MET A 20 12.86 -15.97 8.16
C MET A 20 12.30 -14.75 7.43
N THR A 21 11.95 -14.91 6.17
CA THR A 21 11.36 -13.83 5.39
C THR A 21 9.99 -13.47 5.95
N PRO A 22 9.76 -12.20 6.33
CA PRO A 22 8.44 -11.77 6.77
C PRO A 22 7.45 -11.76 5.61
N VAL A 23 6.17 -11.96 5.92
CA VAL A 23 5.09 -11.99 4.94
C VAL A 23 3.86 -11.24 5.44
N TRP A 24 3.24 -10.49 4.53
CA TRP A 24 1.89 -9.96 4.64
C TRP A 24 1.24 -9.97 3.25
N MET A 25 -0.06 -9.69 3.15
CA MET A 25 -0.78 -9.71 1.88
C MET A 25 -1.52 -8.39 1.67
N MET A 26 -1.36 -7.79 0.50
CA MET A 26 -2.21 -6.67 0.11
C MET A 26 -3.68 -7.09 0.14
N ARG A 27 -4.52 -6.26 0.79
CA ARG A 27 -5.94 -6.52 1.04
C ARG A 27 -6.18 -7.75 1.91
N GLN A 28 -5.27 -8.05 2.82
CA GLN A 28 -5.39 -9.20 3.74
C GLN A 28 -6.67 -9.16 4.59
N ALA A 29 -7.17 -7.99 4.97
CA ALA A 29 -8.54 -7.80 5.43
C ALA A 29 -9.42 -7.53 4.21
N GLY A 30 -10.23 -8.50 3.81
CA GLY A 30 -10.95 -8.39 2.55
C GLY A 30 -12.05 -9.43 2.36
N ARG A 31 -12.77 -9.26 1.26
CA ARG A 31 -13.99 -10.02 0.93
C ARG A 31 -13.78 -11.53 0.74
N TYR A 32 -12.54 -12.02 0.65
CA TYR A 32 -12.27 -13.45 0.63
C TYR A 32 -12.49 -14.11 1.99
N LEU A 33 -12.52 -13.33 3.09
CA LEU A 33 -12.75 -13.82 4.45
C LEU A 33 -14.24 -13.77 4.83
N PRO A 34 -14.82 -14.89 5.29
CA PRO A 34 -16.22 -14.90 5.76
C PRO A 34 -16.46 -13.91 6.91
N GLU A 35 -15.56 -13.81 7.88
CA GLU A 35 -15.65 -12.87 9.01
C GLU A 35 -15.60 -11.42 8.57
N TYR A 36 -14.85 -11.08 7.53
CA TYR A 36 -14.87 -9.75 6.94
C TYR A 36 -16.25 -9.41 6.38
N LYS A 37 -16.82 -10.33 5.60
CA LYS A 37 -18.17 -10.15 5.02
C LYS A 37 -19.23 -9.92 6.10
N ALA A 38 -19.15 -10.66 7.21
CA ALA A 38 -20.06 -10.50 8.34
C ALA A 38 -19.93 -9.11 9.00
N THR A 39 -18.72 -8.66 9.27
CA THR A 39 -18.44 -7.33 9.84
C THR A 39 -18.86 -6.22 8.86
N ARG A 40 -18.59 -6.40 7.58
CA ARG A 40 -19.00 -5.47 6.51
C ARG A 40 -20.53 -5.31 6.45
N ALA A 41 -21.28 -6.41 6.61
CA ALA A 41 -22.74 -6.38 6.66
C ALA A 41 -23.28 -5.62 7.88
N ILE A 42 -22.64 -5.74 9.04
CA ILE A 42 -22.97 -4.98 10.25
C ILE A 42 -22.76 -3.48 10.01
N ALA A 43 -21.69 -3.09 9.36
CA ALA A 43 -21.40 -1.69 9.07
C ALA A 43 -22.38 -1.07 8.07
N GLY A 44 -22.97 -1.87 7.18
CA GLY A 44 -23.92 -1.45 6.16
C GLY A 44 -23.26 -1.17 4.80
N ASP A 45 -22.30 -0.26 4.74
CA ASP A 45 -21.53 0.06 3.54
C ASP A 45 -20.04 0.19 3.82
N PHE A 46 -19.23 0.30 2.74
CA PHE A 46 -17.78 0.33 2.85
C PHE A 46 -17.28 1.57 3.61
N MET A 47 -17.82 2.74 3.31
CA MET A 47 -17.39 3.97 3.99
C MET A 47 -17.80 4.01 5.46
N SER A 48 -18.97 3.45 5.78
CA SER A 48 -19.40 3.29 7.18
C SER A 48 -18.45 2.36 7.95
N LEU A 49 -17.94 1.31 7.31
CA LEU A 49 -16.92 0.44 7.90
C LEU A 49 -15.61 1.23 8.16
N CYS A 50 -15.11 1.97 7.16
CA CYS A 50 -13.91 2.79 7.30
C CYS A 50 -14.03 3.86 8.40
N ARG A 51 -15.20 4.48 8.52
CA ARG A 51 -15.47 5.57 9.46
C ARG A 51 -15.72 5.10 10.90
N ASN A 52 -15.90 3.82 11.10
CA ASN A 52 -16.05 3.23 12.43
C ASN A 52 -14.74 2.65 12.89
N ALA A 53 -14.06 3.30 13.83
CA ALA A 53 -12.72 2.90 14.29
C ALA A 53 -12.69 1.49 14.88
N GLU A 54 -13.74 1.08 15.60
CA GLU A 54 -13.82 -0.26 16.21
C GLU A 54 -14.02 -1.35 15.15
N LEU A 55 -14.89 -1.13 14.17
CA LEU A 55 -15.13 -2.07 13.09
C LEU A 55 -13.94 -2.14 12.11
N ALA A 56 -13.29 -1.01 11.82
CA ALA A 56 -12.05 -0.97 11.05
C ALA A 56 -10.93 -1.74 11.77
N CYS A 57 -10.84 -1.60 13.08
CA CYS A 57 -9.92 -2.38 13.91
C CYS A 57 -10.25 -3.87 13.84
N GLU A 58 -11.50 -4.25 13.99
CA GLU A 58 -11.92 -5.66 13.96
C GLU A 58 -11.50 -6.33 12.65
N VAL A 59 -11.81 -5.72 11.50
CA VAL A 59 -11.42 -6.31 10.20
C VAL A 59 -9.91 -6.33 9.99
N THR A 60 -9.18 -5.34 10.51
CA THR A 60 -7.72 -5.33 10.46
C THR A 60 -7.10 -6.50 11.21
N LEU A 61 -7.67 -6.88 12.35
CA LEU A 61 -7.16 -7.96 13.20
C LEU A 61 -7.56 -9.36 12.71
N GLN A 62 -8.64 -9.49 11.95
CA GLN A 62 -9.15 -10.79 11.50
C GLN A 62 -8.12 -11.66 10.78
N PRO A 63 -7.37 -11.17 9.77
CA PRO A 63 -6.36 -11.98 9.10
C PRO A 63 -5.22 -12.40 10.03
N LEU A 64 -4.89 -11.59 11.04
CA LEU A 64 -3.85 -11.93 12.03
C LEU A 64 -4.27 -13.08 12.96
N ARG A 65 -5.58 -13.28 13.15
CA ARG A 65 -6.11 -14.43 13.91
C ARG A 65 -6.06 -15.72 13.10
N ARG A 66 -6.15 -15.60 11.75
CA ARG A 66 -6.10 -16.77 10.85
C ARG A 66 -4.70 -17.20 10.49
N TYR A 67 -3.81 -16.24 10.26
CA TYR A 67 -2.51 -16.49 9.66
C TYR A 67 -1.40 -15.86 10.50
N PRO A 68 -0.21 -16.49 10.55
CA PRO A 68 0.95 -15.91 11.26
C PRO A 68 1.61 -14.81 10.44
N LEU A 69 0.87 -13.75 10.12
CA LEU A 69 1.35 -12.61 9.36
C LEU A 69 2.33 -11.77 10.19
N ASP A 70 3.30 -11.16 9.53
CA ASP A 70 4.35 -10.38 10.18
C ASP A 70 4.03 -8.88 10.25
N ALA A 71 2.91 -8.45 9.71
CA ALA A 71 2.45 -7.07 9.79
C ALA A 71 0.92 -6.98 9.70
N ALA A 72 0.37 -5.97 10.36
CA ALA A 72 -0.98 -5.48 10.13
C ALA A 72 -0.96 -4.27 9.22
N ILE A 73 -1.98 -4.08 8.41
CA ILE A 73 -2.15 -2.86 7.63
C ILE A 73 -3.48 -2.20 7.99
N LEU A 74 -3.45 -0.90 8.17
CA LEU A 74 -4.62 -0.07 8.41
C LEU A 74 -5.73 -0.41 7.39
N PHE A 75 -6.93 -0.72 7.87
CA PHE A 75 -8.09 -0.84 6.99
C PHE A 75 -8.64 0.56 6.66
N SER A 76 -8.51 0.95 5.41
CA SER A 76 -8.98 2.22 4.86
C SER A 76 -9.02 2.14 3.34
N ASP A 77 -9.23 3.27 2.69
CA ASP A 77 -9.19 3.40 1.22
C ASP A 77 -8.26 4.55 0.82
N ILE A 78 -7.65 4.45 -0.36
CA ILE A 78 -6.80 5.52 -0.88
C ILE A 78 -7.60 6.79 -1.22
N LEU A 79 -8.91 6.67 -1.48
CA LEU A 79 -9.77 7.80 -1.88
C LEU A 79 -10.31 8.63 -0.70
N THR A 80 -9.89 8.30 0.52
CA THR A 80 -10.21 9.12 1.70
C THR A 80 -9.67 10.55 1.58
N VAL A 81 -8.47 10.73 1.00
CA VAL A 81 -7.87 12.05 0.80
C VAL A 81 -8.69 12.89 -0.18
N PRO A 82 -9.00 12.43 -1.41
CA PRO A 82 -9.88 13.17 -2.30
C PRO A 82 -11.26 13.48 -1.71
N ASP A 83 -11.84 12.53 -0.94
CA ASP A 83 -13.11 12.76 -0.25
C ASP A 83 -13.00 13.91 0.76
N ALA A 84 -11.94 13.92 1.56
CA ALA A 84 -11.65 15.01 2.52
C ALA A 84 -11.39 16.35 1.81
N MET A 85 -10.92 16.31 0.57
CA MET A 85 -10.75 17.51 -0.27
C MET A 85 -12.08 18.05 -0.83
N GLY A 86 -13.18 17.36 -0.60
CA GLY A 86 -14.52 17.83 -0.94
C GLY A 86 -15.11 17.30 -2.24
N LEU A 87 -14.53 16.23 -2.83
CA LEU A 87 -15.03 15.67 -4.09
C LEU A 87 -16.32 14.88 -3.96
N GLY A 88 -16.71 14.47 -2.75
CA GLY A 88 -17.95 13.70 -2.52
C GLY A 88 -17.84 12.27 -3.03
N LEU A 89 -17.11 11.43 -2.30
CA LEU A 89 -16.95 10.01 -2.63
C LEU A 89 -18.22 9.22 -2.35
N TYR A 90 -18.66 8.42 -3.32
CA TYR A 90 -19.71 7.43 -3.15
C TYR A 90 -19.38 6.16 -3.95
N PHE A 91 -20.06 5.06 -3.62
CA PHE A 91 -19.86 3.78 -4.29
C PHE A 91 -21.14 3.39 -5.02
N GLU A 92 -21.02 3.18 -6.32
CA GLU A 92 -22.09 2.68 -7.15
C GLU A 92 -22.06 1.14 -7.18
N GLN A 93 -23.20 0.51 -7.00
CA GLN A 93 -23.28 -0.95 -6.97
C GLN A 93 -22.84 -1.54 -8.31
N GLY A 94 -21.77 -2.34 -8.27
CA GLY A 94 -21.18 -2.98 -9.47
C GLY A 94 -20.23 -2.10 -10.28
N GLU A 95 -20.14 -0.79 -10.00
CA GLU A 95 -19.27 0.13 -10.75
C GLU A 95 -18.08 0.67 -9.95
N GLY A 96 -18.08 0.49 -8.63
CA GLY A 96 -17.01 0.92 -7.76
C GLY A 96 -17.10 2.39 -7.33
N PRO A 97 -15.94 3.02 -7.00
CA PRO A 97 -15.93 4.37 -6.48
C PRO A 97 -16.25 5.43 -7.53
N ARG A 98 -17.00 6.44 -7.12
CA ARG A 98 -17.36 7.61 -7.91
C ARG A 98 -17.20 8.89 -7.09
N PHE A 99 -17.00 10.01 -7.77
CA PHE A 99 -17.00 11.35 -7.17
C PHE A 99 -18.13 12.19 -7.72
N GLU A 100 -18.84 12.88 -6.83
CA GLU A 100 -19.91 13.81 -7.21
C GLU A 100 -19.35 15.04 -7.96
N ARG A 101 -18.16 15.47 -7.61
CA ARG A 101 -17.50 16.69 -8.11
C ARG A 101 -16.11 16.42 -8.68
N PRO A 102 -16.01 15.74 -9.85
CA PRO A 102 -14.72 15.50 -10.48
C PRO A 102 -14.00 16.81 -10.84
N ILE A 103 -12.69 16.76 -10.91
CA ILE A 103 -11.83 17.90 -11.30
C ILE A 103 -11.81 18.02 -12.82
N THR A 104 -12.21 19.17 -13.35
CA THR A 104 -12.28 19.43 -14.79
C THR A 104 -11.51 20.66 -15.25
N SER A 105 -11.09 21.55 -14.33
CA SER A 105 -10.50 22.84 -14.67
C SER A 105 -9.46 23.30 -13.65
N MET A 106 -8.67 24.30 -14.06
CA MET A 106 -7.74 25.00 -13.16
C MET A 106 -8.48 25.61 -11.95
N ALA A 107 -9.68 26.15 -12.15
CA ALA A 107 -10.48 26.73 -11.08
C ALA A 107 -10.86 25.67 -10.02
N ASP A 108 -11.22 24.46 -10.47
CA ASP A 108 -11.51 23.35 -9.57
C ASP A 108 -10.30 23.02 -8.71
N VAL A 109 -9.11 22.94 -9.34
CA VAL A 109 -7.86 22.62 -8.63
C VAL A 109 -7.50 23.71 -7.61
N GLN A 110 -7.62 24.99 -8.01
CA GLN A 110 -7.33 26.13 -7.14
C GLN A 110 -8.24 26.15 -5.91
N ALA A 111 -9.48 25.73 -6.04
CA ALA A 111 -10.46 25.68 -4.97
C ALA A 111 -10.21 24.53 -3.96
N LEU A 112 -9.40 23.52 -4.28
CA LEU A 112 -9.16 22.39 -3.40
C LEU A 112 -8.41 22.83 -2.14
N PRO A 113 -8.92 22.45 -0.95
CA PRO A 113 -8.17 22.60 0.30
C PRO A 113 -7.12 21.50 0.45
N ILE A 114 -6.14 21.73 1.31
CA ILE A 114 -5.32 20.67 1.90
C ILE A 114 -5.99 20.27 3.20
N PRO A 115 -6.54 19.05 3.32
CA PRO A 115 -7.27 18.63 4.52
C PRO A 115 -6.38 18.61 5.76
N ASP A 116 -6.95 18.99 6.91
CA ASP A 116 -6.34 18.72 8.20
C ASP A 116 -6.57 17.22 8.54
N PRO A 117 -5.51 16.40 8.65
CA PRO A 117 -5.69 14.97 8.88
C PRO A 117 -6.37 14.62 10.21
N GLU A 118 -6.24 15.46 11.23
CA GLU A 118 -6.88 15.25 12.53
C GLU A 118 -8.34 15.74 12.59
N ASP A 119 -8.78 16.48 11.60
CA ASP A 119 -10.17 16.94 11.45
C ASP A 119 -10.90 16.09 10.39
N GLU A 120 -10.76 16.42 9.12
CA GLU A 120 -11.51 15.77 8.03
C GLU A 120 -11.18 14.28 7.87
N LEU A 121 -9.98 13.87 8.28
CA LEU A 121 -9.51 12.48 8.25
C LEU A 121 -9.35 11.90 9.67
N GLY A 122 -9.94 12.54 10.68
CA GLY A 122 -9.85 12.13 12.07
C GLY A 122 -10.31 10.70 12.32
N TYR A 123 -11.30 10.20 11.56
CA TYR A 123 -11.74 8.81 11.65
C TYR A 123 -10.63 7.82 11.28
N VAL A 124 -9.76 8.15 10.34
CA VAL A 124 -8.61 7.32 9.99
C VAL A 124 -7.59 7.30 11.14
N MET A 125 -7.27 8.46 11.71
CA MET A 125 -6.34 8.56 12.84
C MET A 125 -6.86 7.81 14.06
N ASN A 126 -8.16 7.88 14.33
CA ASN A 126 -8.81 7.11 15.40
C ASN A 126 -8.71 5.60 15.16
N ALA A 127 -8.89 5.15 13.91
CA ALA A 127 -8.68 3.76 13.54
C ALA A 127 -7.23 3.32 13.77
N VAL A 128 -6.25 4.13 13.36
CA VAL A 128 -4.82 3.84 13.59
C VAL A 128 -4.52 3.69 15.09
N ARG A 129 -4.97 4.61 15.91
CA ARG A 129 -4.77 4.56 17.37
C ARG A 129 -5.40 3.32 18.00
N THR A 130 -6.62 3.00 17.58
CA THR A 130 -7.36 1.84 18.08
C THR A 130 -6.66 0.53 17.70
N ILE A 131 -6.29 0.38 16.41
CA ILE A 131 -5.56 -0.79 15.92
C ILE A 131 -4.23 -0.94 16.64
N ARG A 132 -3.46 0.13 16.76
CA ARG A 132 -2.15 0.10 17.41
C ARG A 132 -2.26 -0.37 18.87
N ARG A 133 -3.27 0.09 19.58
CA ARG A 133 -3.54 -0.34 20.97
C ARG A 133 -3.92 -1.81 21.02
N GLU A 134 -4.83 -2.26 20.18
CA GLU A 134 -5.35 -3.63 20.19
C GLU A 134 -4.34 -4.66 19.65
N LEU A 135 -3.37 -4.26 18.84
CA LEU A 135 -2.25 -5.12 18.43
C LEU A 135 -1.33 -5.52 19.59
N LYS A 136 -1.31 -4.74 20.68
CA LYS A 136 -0.52 -5.04 21.89
C LYS A 136 0.96 -5.35 21.62
N GLY A 137 1.49 -4.83 20.53
CA GLY A 137 2.87 -5.06 20.13
C GLY A 137 3.16 -6.41 19.48
N GLU A 138 2.14 -7.18 19.10
CA GLU A 138 2.35 -8.49 18.47
C GLU A 138 3.07 -8.36 17.11
N VAL A 139 2.63 -7.46 16.25
CA VAL A 139 3.23 -7.15 14.94
C VAL A 139 3.17 -5.64 14.69
N PRO A 140 4.00 -5.10 13.76
CA PRO A 140 3.93 -3.69 13.39
C PRO A 140 2.68 -3.37 12.56
N LEU A 141 2.28 -2.09 12.64
CA LEU A 141 1.18 -1.53 11.87
C LEU A 141 1.69 -0.71 10.69
N ILE A 142 1.19 -1.02 9.50
CA ILE A 142 1.46 -0.29 8.27
C ILE A 142 0.37 0.76 8.05
N GLY A 143 0.77 2.02 7.86
CA GLY A 143 -0.08 3.06 7.30
C GLY A 143 0.14 3.18 5.79
N PHE A 144 -0.76 3.81 5.08
CA PHE A 144 -0.63 3.96 3.63
C PHE A 144 -1.43 5.13 3.07
N SER A 145 -1.10 5.48 1.84
CA SER A 145 -1.86 6.39 0.97
C SER A 145 -1.68 5.99 -0.49
N GLY A 146 -2.56 6.46 -1.36
CA GLY A 146 -2.32 6.48 -2.79
C GLY A 146 -1.24 7.52 -3.14
N SER A 147 -0.57 7.32 -4.27
CA SER A 147 0.33 8.35 -4.84
C SER A 147 -0.47 9.54 -5.37
N PRO A 148 0.14 10.71 -5.52
CA PRO A 148 -0.53 11.86 -6.13
C PRO A 148 -1.08 11.55 -7.52
N TRP A 149 -0.31 10.92 -8.40
CA TRP A 149 -0.79 10.53 -9.73
C TRP A 149 -2.00 9.59 -9.66
N THR A 150 -1.91 8.52 -8.87
CA THR A 150 -3.02 7.56 -8.73
C THR A 150 -4.28 8.23 -8.18
N LEU A 151 -4.16 9.07 -7.16
CA LEU A 151 -5.30 9.83 -6.62
C LEU A 151 -5.87 10.79 -7.68
N ALA A 152 -5.01 11.50 -8.41
CA ALA A 152 -5.42 12.40 -9.48
C ALA A 152 -6.20 11.68 -10.59
N THR A 153 -5.82 10.45 -10.93
CA THR A 153 -6.57 9.67 -11.94
C THR A 153 -8.04 9.52 -11.56
N TYR A 154 -8.33 9.13 -10.33
CA TYR A 154 -9.71 9.02 -9.83
C TYR A 154 -10.41 10.37 -9.78
N MET A 155 -9.73 11.41 -9.35
CA MET A 155 -10.30 12.75 -9.19
C MET A 155 -10.68 13.39 -10.53
N VAL A 156 -9.88 13.19 -11.57
CA VAL A 156 -10.13 13.74 -12.91
C VAL A 156 -11.07 12.85 -13.72
N GLU A 157 -10.89 11.53 -13.67
CA GLU A 157 -11.77 10.59 -14.35
C GLU A 157 -13.17 10.52 -13.70
N GLY A 158 -13.30 10.91 -12.44
CA GLY A 158 -14.54 10.84 -11.67
C GLY A 158 -14.86 9.47 -11.10
N GLY A 159 -13.95 8.51 -11.24
CA GLY A 159 -14.08 7.13 -10.80
C GLY A 159 -12.99 6.26 -11.40
N SER A 160 -13.25 4.95 -11.42
CA SER A 160 -12.34 3.99 -12.09
C SER A 160 -12.32 4.22 -13.60
N SER A 161 -11.16 4.02 -14.21
CA SER A 161 -10.96 4.15 -15.65
C SER A 161 -10.07 3.04 -16.19
N LYS A 162 -10.26 2.69 -17.45
CA LYS A 162 -9.40 1.73 -18.18
C LYS A 162 -8.38 2.42 -19.05
N ALA A 163 -8.76 3.52 -19.71
CA ALA A 163 -7.94 4.21 -20.70
C ALA A 163 -7.33 5.51 -20.20
N PHE A 164 -7.81 6.07 -19.08
CA PHE A 164 -7.30 7.31 -18.49
C PHE A 164 -7.30 8.51 -19.45
N THR A 165 -8.29 8.57 -20.33
CA THR A 165 -8.32 9.58 -21.42
C THR A 165 -8.46 10.99 -20.92
N LYS A 166 -9.29 11.24 -19.89
CA LYS A 166 -9.51 12.58 -19.34
C LYS A 166 -8.25 13.14 -18.67
N ILE A 167 -7.60 12.36 -17.80
CA ILE A 167 -6.41 12.83 -17.12
C ILE A 167 -5.22 12.96 -18.08
N LYS A 168 -5.07 12.06 -19.04
CA LYS A 168 -4.02 12.16 -20.06
C LYS A 168 -4.24 13.37 -20.99
N GLN A 169 -5.49 13.66 -21.33
CA GLN A 169 -5.82 14.88 -22.07
C GLN A 169 -5.42 16.13 -21.29
N MET A 170 -5.75 16.20 -19.99
CA MET A 170 -5.31 17.31 -19.10
C MET A 170 -3.78 17.37 -19.04
N MET A 171 -3.11 16.23 -18.89
CA MET A 171 -1.65 16.15 -18.82
C MET A 171 -0.96 16.75 -20.05
N TYR A 172 -1.47 16.48 -21.23
CA TYR A 172 -0.86 16.95 -22.47
C TYR A 172 -1.33 18.34 -22.89
N ALA A 173 -2.59 18.69 -22.65
CA ALA A 173 -3.15 19.98 -23.05
C ALA A 173 -2.99 21.07 -22.00
N GLU A 174 -3.04 20.71 -20.71
CA GLU A 174 -3.03 21.65 -19.59
C GLU A 174 -2.09 21.17 -18.47
N PRO A 175 -0.78 20.95 -18.77
CA PRO A 175 0.14 20.35 -17.80
C PRO A 175 0.26 21.14 -16.51
N GLN A 176 0.15 22.47 -16.53
CA GLN A 176 0.20 23.31 -15.32
C GLN A 176 -0.97 23.02 -14.38
N THR A 177 -2.16 22.76 -14.91
CA THR A 177 -3.34 22.38 -14.13
C THR A 177 -3.09 21.08 -13.39
N LEU A 178 -2.58 20.08 -14.10
CA LEU A 178 -2.28 18.78 -13.50
C LEU A 178 -1.13 18.87 -12.49
N HIS A 179 -0.06 19.61 -12.79
CA HIS A 179 1.03 19.80 -11.85
C HIS A 179 0.57 20.48 -10.55
N LEU A 180 -0.32 21.48 -10.62
CA LEU A 180 -0.89 22.10 -9.42
C LEU A 180 -1.69 21.09 -8.60
N LEU A 181 -2.51 20.26 -9.24
CA LEU A 181 -3.25 19.19 -8.58
C LEU A 181 -2.32 18.21 -7.88
N LEU A 182 -1.30 17.72 -8.59
CA LEU A 182 -0.34 16.75 -8.06
C LEU A 182 0.47 17.32 -6.89
N ASP A 183 0.82 18.59 -6.95
CA ASP A 183 1.55 19.26 -5.87
C ASP A 183 0.68 19.39 -4.60
N LYS A 184 -0.58 19.81 -4.74
CA LYS A 184 -1.54 19.84 -3.63
C LYS A 184 -1.78 18.44 -3.04
N LEU A 185 -1.85 17.41 -3.89
CA LEU A 185 -1.99 16.03 -3.44
C LEU A 185 -0.73 15.56 -2.71
N ALA A 186 0.45 15.91 -3.18
CA ALA A 186 1.69 15.57 -2.48
C ALA A 186 1.73 16.19 -1.08
N ASP A 187 1.37 17.46 -0.94
CA ASP A 187 1.27 18.12 0.38
C ASP A 187 0.23 17.45 1.27
N SER A 188 -0.92 17.10 0.72
CA SER A 188 -1.99 16.40 1.45
C SER A 188 -1.55 15.01 1.93
N VAL A 189 -0.88 14.25 1.08
CA VAL A 189 -0.37 12.90 1.41
C VAL A 189 0.73 12.97 2.46
N ILE A 190 1.64 13.96 2.38
CA ILE A 190 2.67 14.17 3.40
C ILE A 190 2.01 14.41 4.76
N ALA A 191 1.06 15.32 4.83
CA ALA A 191 0.34 15.63 6.08
C ALA A 191 -0.41 14.39 6.59
N TYR A 192 -1.08 13.66 5.71
CA TYR A 192 -1.86 12.47 6.03
C TYR A 192 -0.99 11.33 6.56
N LEU A 193 0.10 10.99 5.88
CA LEU A 193 1.01 9.93 6.32
C LEU A 193 1.75 10.30 7.61
N ASN A 194 2.17 11.56 7.77
CA ASN A 194 2.79 12.02 9.01
C ASN A 194 1.82 11.93 10.19
N ALA A 195 0.54 12.24 9.98
CA ALA A 195 -0.49 12.07 11.01
C ALA A 195 -0.69 10.58 11.35
N GLN A 196 -0.66 9.68 10.37
CA GLN A 196 -0.72 8.23 10.62
C GLN A 196 0.46 7.75 11.45
N ILE A 197 1.67 8.23 11.16
CA ILE A 197 2.88 7.92 11.95
C ILE A 197 2.71 8.38 13.40
N LYS A 198 2.29 9.63 13.61
CA LYS A 198 2.05 10.16 14.95
C LYS A 198 0.93 9.43 15.71
N ALA A 199 -0.06 8.92 14.98
CA ALA A 199 -1.16 8.13 15.56
C ALA A 199 -0.76 6.71 15.89
N GLY A 200 0.33 6.16 15.32
CA GLY A 200 0.85 4.85 15.68
C GLY A 200 1.29 3.94 14.55
N ALA A 201 1.21 4.35 13.28
CA ALA A 201 1.77 3.58 12.18
C ALA A 201 3.30 3.49 12.31
N GLN A 202 3.84 2.30 12.13
CA GLN A 202 5.28 2.02 12.34
C GLN A 202 6.06 1.91 11.03
N ALA A 203 5.36 1.79 9.92
CA ALA A 203 5.85 1.89 8.56
C ALA A 203 4.77 2.51 7.71
N VAL A 204 5.13 3.10 6.59
CA VAL A 204 4.16 3.64 5.63
C VAL A 204 4.47 3.20 4.22
N MET A 205 3.42 3.11 3.41
CA MET A 205 3.50 2.69 2.02
C MET A 205 2.70 3.62 1.13
N VAL A 206 3.25 3.95 -0.04
CA VAL A 206 2.58 4.73 -1.08
C VAL A 206 2.26 3.82 -2.26
N PHE A 207 0.99 3.74 -2.62
CA PHE A 207 0.49 2.93 -3.74
C PHE A 207 0.34 3.79 -4.99
N ASP A 208 1.22 3.58 -5.96
CA ASP A 208 1.16 4.17 -7.28
C ASP A 208 0.61 3.16 -8.30
N THR A 209 -0.62 2.74 -8.08
CA THR A 209 -1.30 1.68 -8.85
C THR A 209 -1.33 2.00 -10.34
N TRP A 210 -1.47 3.27 -10.71
CA TRP A 210 -1.63 3.68 -12.11
C TRP A 210 -0.40 4.36 -12.71
N GLY A 211 0.73 4.35 -12.03
CA GLY A 211 1.99 4.90 -12.58
C GLY A 211 2.45 4.19 -13.85
N GLY A 212 2.19 2.88 -13.94
CA GLY A 212 2.59 2.05 -15.08
C GLY A 212 1.86 2.32 -16.40
N VAL A 213 0.85 3.20 -16.42
CA VAL A 213 0.16 3.61 -17.67
C VAL A 213 0.83 4.81 -18.34
N LEU A 214 1.89 5.33 -17.73
CA LEU A 214 2.63 6.52 -18.22
C LEU A 214 3.81 6.13 -19.08
N THR A 215 4.17 7.03 -20.02
CA THR A 215 5.46 6.95 -20.70
C THR A 215 6.59 7.19 -19.71
N PRO A 216 7.85 6.79 -20.00
CA PRO A 216 8.95 7.05 -19.08
C PRO A 216 9.14 8.52 -18.69
N ARG A 217 8.96 9.45 -19.63
CA ARG A 217 9.01 10.89 -19.36
C ARG A 217 7.87 11.33 -18.45
N ASP A 218 6.65 10.93 -18.78
CA ASP A 218 5.46 11.32 -18.02
C ASP A 218 5.47 10.70 -16.61
N TYR A 219 6.00 9.49 -16.47
CA TYR A 219 6.20 8.88 -15.16
C TYR A 219 7.12 9.74 -14.27
N ARG A 220 8.26 10.19 -14.79
CA ARG A 220 9.15 11.08 -14.04
C ARG A 220 8.47 12.39 -13.67
N ASP A 221 7.76 13.00 -14.62
CA ASP A 221 7.23 14.37 -14.48
C ASP A 221 5.90 14.40 -13.69
N PHE A 222 5.07 13.35 -13.76
CA PHE A 222 3.72 13.35 -13.17
C PHE A 222 3.51 12.33 -12.06
N SER A 223 4.42 11.40 -11.86
CA SER A 223 4.33 10.45 -10.73
C SER A 223 5.57 10.50 -9.84
N LEU A 224 6.72 10.14 -10.36
CA LEU A 224 7.93 9.92 -9.55
C LEU A 224 8.37 11.15 -8.77
N GLN A 225 8.39 12.34 -9.37
CA GLN A 225 8.82 13.55 -8.68
C GLN A 225 7.94 13.90 -7.47
N TYR A 226 6.66 13.58 -7.54
CA TYR A 226 5.72 13.82 -6.43
C TYR A 226 5.85 12.76 -5.34
N MET A 227 6.13 11.51 -5.69
CA MET A 227 6.50 10.50 -4.70
C MET A 227 7.83 10.84 -4.01
N HIS A 228 8.81 11.37 -4.75
CA HIS A 228 10.06 11.87 -4.18
C HIS A 228 9.79 13.01 -3.17
N LYS A 229 8.97 13.98 -3.53
CA LYS A 229 8.55 15.04 -2.60
C LYS A 229 7.92 14.47 -1.32
N ILE A 230 7.09 13.42 -1.45
CA ILE A 230 6.50 12.75 -0.28
C ILE A 230 7.59 12.14 0.60
N VAL A 231 8.51 11.37 0.01
CA VAL A 231 9.60 10.73 0.78
C VAL A 231 10.41 11.79 1.55
N ASP A 232 10.73 12.91 0.91
CA ASP A 232 11.48 14.01 1.54
C ASP A 232 10.70 14.68 2.69
N GLY A 233 9.37 14.73 2.61
CA GLY A 233 8.51 15.36 3.61
C GLY A 233 8.07 14.46 4.76
N LEU A 234 8.34 13.16 4.69
CA LEU A 234 7.90 12.21 5.71
C LEU A 234 8.79 12.20 6.95
N ILE A 235 8.15 11.98 8.09
CA ILE A 235 8.83 11.65 9.36
C ILE A 235 9.50 10.29 9.19
N ARG A 236 10.83 10.23 9.35
CA ARG A 236 11.62 9.02 9.17
C ARG A 236 12.07 8.40 10.49
N GLU A 237 11.91 9.12 11.58
CA GLU A 237 12.15 8.62 12.94
C GLU A 237 11.03 9.12 13.85
N TYR A 238 10.44 8.22 14.58
CA TYR A 238 9.38 8.55 15.52
C TYR A 238 9.41 7.56 16.70
N ASP A 239 9.27 8.11 17.90
CA ASP A 239 9.14 7.33 19.10
C ASP A 239 10.33 6.35 19.32
N GLY A 240 11.53 6.84 18.96
CA GLY A 240 12.80 6.12 19.09
C GLY A 240 13.02 5.02 18.05
N ARG A 241 12.22 5.00 16.98
CA ARG A 241 12.34 4.02 15.89
C ARG A 241 12.40 4.68 14.52
N ARG A 242 13.17 4.09 13.62
CA ARG A 242 13.10 4.39 12.19
C ARG A 242 11.73 3.99 11.66
N VAL A 243 11.13 4.85 10.83
CA VAL A 243 9.87 4.58 10.12
C VAL A 243 10.19 4.29 8.66
N PRO A 244 10.18 3.02 8.22
CA PRO A 244 10.45 2.68 6.83
C PRO A 244 9.34 3.17 5.89
N VAL A 245 9.75 3.57 4.68
CA VAL A 245 8.86 4.00 3.59
C VAL A 245 9.02 3.06 2.42
N THR A 246 7.91 2.47 1.98
CA THR A 246 7.83 1.63 0.78
C THR A 246 7.08 2.36 -0.33
N LEU A 247 7.66 2.42 -1.52
CA LEU A 247 6.98 2.89 -2.73
C LEU A 247 6.62 1.71 -3.61
N PHE A 248 5.42 1.71 -4.17
CA PHE A 248 4.93 0.66 -5.06
C PHE A 248 4.32 1.30 -6.31
N THR A 249 4.93 1.04 -7.48
CA THR A 249 4.34 1.36 -8.78
C THR A 249 4.00 0.07 -9.51
N LYS A 250 2.72 -0.18 -9.77
CA LYS A 250 2.30 -1.33 -10.57
C LYS A 250 2.80 -1.15 -12.00
N ASN A 251 3.34 -2.21 -12.58
CA ASN A 251 4.04 -2.19 -13.88
C ASN A 251 5.24 -1.22 -13.91
N GLY A 252 5.85 -0.97 -12.77
CA GLY A 252 7.00 -0.06 -12.62
C GLY A 252 8.37 -0.72 -12.73
N GLY A 253 8.46 -1.97 -13.13
CA GLY A 253 9.70 -2.73 -13.16
C GLY A 253 10.81 -2.13 -14.03
N GLN A 254 10.47 -1.31 -15.01
CA GLN A 254 11.45 -0.59 -15.83
C GLN A 254 12.10 0.59 -15.10
N TRP A 255 11.54 1.06 -13.97
CA TRP A 255 11.98 2.28 -13.28
C TRP A 255 12.56 2.04 -11.89
N LEU A 256 12.98 0.83 -11.57
CA LEU A 256 13.40 0.45 -10.21
C LEU A 256 14.52 1.33 -9.70
N GLU A 257 15.53 1.62 -10.51
CA GLU A 257 16.69 2.47 -10.12
C GLU A 257 16.25 3.91 -9.81
N GLN A 258 15.31 4.43 -10.57
CA GLN A 258 14.79 5.79 -10.37
C GLN A 258 13.93 5.88 -9.10
N ILE A 259 13.12 4.86 -8.85
CA ILE A 259 12.31 4.78 -7.62
C ILE A 259 13.24 4.63 -6.41
N ALA A 260 14.23 3.75 -6.48
CA ALA A 260 15.22 3.57 -5.42
C ALA A 260 15.98 4.86 -5.09
N ALA A 261 16.24 5.71 -6.08
CA ALA A 261 16.93 6.99 -5.91
C ALA A 261 16.11 8.05 -5.16
N THR A 262 14.82 7.83 -4.89
CA THR A 262 13.99 8.77 -4.11
C THR A 262 14.33 8.82 -2.63
N GLY A 263 15.12 7.88 -2.12
CA GLY A 263 15.44 7.76 -0.69
C GLY A 263 14.44 6.91 0.10
N CYS A 264 13.53 6.20 -0.57
CA CYS A 264 12.69 5.19 0.08
C CYS A 264 13.52 4.03 0.63
N ASP A 265 12.98 3.29 1.60
CA ASP A 265 13.65 2.14 2.20
C ASP A 265 13.38 0.85 1.43
N ALA A 266 12.24 0.74 0.76
CA ALA A 266 11.82 -0.46 0.04
C ALA A 266 11.01 -0.13 -1.21
N LEU A 267 11.07 -1.04 -2.17
CA LEU A 267 10.22 -1.07 -3.37
C LEU A 267 9.26 -2.23 -3.31
N GLY A 268 7.98 -1.96 -3.56
CA GLY A 268 7.00 -2.99 -3.89
C GLY A 268 7.10 -3.39 -5.36
N LEU A 269 7.08 -4.69 -5.61
CA LEU A 269 7.12 -5.29 -6.95
C LEU A 269 5.80 -5.98 -7.24
N ASP A 270 5.25 -5.75 -8.43
CA ASP A 270 4.18 -6.63 -8.93
C ASP A 270 4.77 -7.89 -9.60
N TRP A 271 3.88 -8.78 -10.03
CA TRP A 271 4.27 -10.09 -10.58
C TRP A 271 4.92 -10.01 -11.97
N THR A 272 4.90 -8.85 -12.65
CA THR A 272 5.52 -8.68 -13.98
C THR A 272 7.02 -8.45 -13.91
N THR A 273 7.56 -8.24 -12.72
CA THR A 273 9.00 -8.04 -12.50
C THR A 273 9.61 -9.32 -11.93
N ASP A 274 10.71 -9.79 -12.54
CA ASP A 274 11.52 -10.85 -11.98
C ASP A 274 12.25 -10.35 -10.72
N ILE A 275 12.02 -10.98 -9.58
CA ILE A 275 12.63 -10.55 -8.31
C ILE A 275 14.15 -10.72 -8.30
N ALA A 276 14.68 -11.71 -9.01
CA ALA A 276 16.12 -11.90 -9.14
C ALA A 276 16.76 -10.75 -9.92
N ASP A 277 16.10 -10.29 -10.98
CA ASP A 277 16.51 -9.12 -11.73
C ASP A 277 16.45 -7.84 -10.89
N ALA A 278 15.34 -7.64 -10.19
CA ALA A 278 15.17 -6.50 -9.28
C ALA A 278 16.28 -6.47 -8.20
N LYS A 279 16.61 -7.61 -7.62
CA LYS A 279 17.69 -7.71 -6.63
C LYS A 279 19.05 -7.32 -7.20
N ARG A 280 19.37 -7.78 -8.40
CA ARG A 280 20.62 -7.39 -9.08
C ARG A 280 20.69 -5.87 -9.31
N ARG A 281 19.57 -5.27 -9.70
CA ARG A 281 19.53 -3.85 -10.08
C ARG A 281 19.55 -2.92 -8.89
N VAL A 282 18.80 -3.23 -7.83
CA VAL A 282 18.58 -2.28 -6.71
C VAL A 282 18.67 -2.91 -5.31
N GLY A 283 18.91 -4.19 -5.18
CA GLY A 283 18.92 -4.90 -3.89
C GLY A 283 20.03 -4.47 -2.93
N ASP A 284 21.07 -3.82 -3.42
CA ASP A 284 22.13 -3.19 -2.64
C ASP A 284 21.74 -1.81 -2.06
N LYS A 285 20.63 -1.24 -2.51
CA LYS A 285 20.16 0.10 -2.14
C LYS A 285 18.88 0.08 -1.31
N VAL A 286 17.95 -0.79 -1.66
CA VAL A 286 16.60 -0.87 -1.06
C VAL A 286 16.21 -2.31 -0.78
N ALA A 287 15.27 -2.50 0.17
CA ALA A 287 14.57 -3.77 0.32
C ALA A 287 13.55 -3.95 -0.82
N LEU A 288 13.19 -5.19 -1.09
CA LEU A 288 12.20 -5.56 -2.10
C LEU A 288 11.01 -6.25 -1.44
N GLN A 289 9.80 -5.84 -1.81
CA GLN A 289 8.56 -6.41 -1.31
C GLN A 289 7.78 -7.04 -2.46
N GLY A 290 7.43 -8.31 -2.32
CA GLY A 290 6.60 -9.04 -3.27
C GLY A 290 7.13 -10.43 -3.55
N ASN A 291 6.67 -11.11 -4.65
CA ASN A 291 5.80 -10.52 -5.69
C ASN A 291 4.99 -11.62 -6.43
N MET A 292 4.35 -12.50 -5.67
CA MET A 292 3.58 -13.59 -6.28
C MET A 292 2.32 -13.05 -6.98
N ASP A 293 2.02 -13.56 -8.17
CA ASP A 293 0.74 -13.28 -8.82
C ASP A 293 -0.41 -13.74 -7.90
N PRO A 294 -1.34 -12.85 -7.55
CA PRO A 294 -2.50 -13.22 -6.71
C PRO A 294 -3.32 -14.38 -7.29
N SER A 295 -3.33 -14.53 -8.61
CA SER A 295 -4.03 -15.63 -9.30
C SER A 295 -3.44 -17.00 -8.99
N MET A 296 -2.19 -17.09 -8.51
CA MET A 296 -1.58 -18.35 -8.06
C MET A 296 -2.35 -18.98 -6.89
N LEU A 297 -3.05 -18.17 -6.10
CA LEU A 297 -3.87 -18.67 -4.98
C LEU A 297 -5.09 -19.50 -5.41
N TYR A 298 -5.44 -19.50 -6.70
CA TYR A 298 -6.45 -20.41 -7.26
C TYR A 298 -5.89 -21.81 -7.54
N ALA A 299 -4.59 -21.98 -7.53
CA ALA A 299 -3.94 -23.25 -7.80
C ALA A 299 -4.02 -24.19 -6.58
N SER A 300 -3.54 -25.44 -6.74
CA SER A 300 -3.44 -26.37 -5.62
C SER A 300 -2.44 -25.91 -4.56
N PRO A 301 -2.57 -26.38 -3.30
CA PRO A 301 -1.58 -26.10 -2.27
C PRO A 301 -0.14 -26.42 -2.68
N GLU A 302 0.07 -27.50 -3.38
CA GLU A 302 1.40 -27.92 -3.87
C GLU A 302 1.98 -26.89 -4.85
N ARG A 303 1.16 -26.41 -5.78
CA ARG A 303 1.57 -25.40 -6.77
C ARG A 303 1.86 -24.04 -6.12
N ILE A 304 1.08 -23.67 -5.10
CA ILE A 304 1.33 -22.43 -4.33
C ILE A 304 2.69 -22.53 -3.64
N ARG A 305 2.99 -23.66 -3.01
CA ARG A 305 4.29 -23.88 -2.35
C ARG A 305 5.46 -23.83 -3.33
N GLU A 306 5.32 -24.46 -4.50
CA GLU A 306 6.33 -24.42 -5.57
C GLU A 306 6.63 -22.98 -6.02
N GLU A 307 5.60 -22.18 -6.22
CA GLU A 307 5.77 -20.78 -6.65
C GLU A 307 6.44 -19.93 -5.55
N VAL A 308 6.03 -20.10 -4.30
CA VAL A 308 6.70 -19.44 -3.15
C VAL A 308 8.19 -19.85 -3.13
N ALA A 309 8.49 -21.13 -3.27
CA ALA A 309 9.86 -21.62 -3.30
C ALA A 309 10.67 -20.98 -4.44
N SER A 310 10.07 -20.84 -5.62
CA SER A 310 10.71 -20.23 -6.80
C SER A 310 11.06 -18.75 -6.56
N ILE A 311 10.13 -17.99 -6.00
CA ILE A 311 10.35 -16.57 -5.71
C ILE A 311 11.41 -16.39 -4.62
N LEU A 312 11.36 -17.20 -3.55
CA LEU A 312 12.38 -17.19 -2.51
C LEU A 312 13.77 -17.52 -3.05
N ALA A 313 13.87 -18.52 -3.93
CA ALA A 313 15.12 -18.88 -4.58
C ALA A 313 15.63 -17.76 -5.51
N GLY A 314 14.71 -17.08 -6.19
CA GLY A 314 15.04 -15.94 -7.05
C GLY A 314 15.66 -14.77 -6.27
N PHE A 315 15.15 -14.46 -5.10
CA PHE A 315 15.78 -13.49 -4.20
C PHE A 315 17.06 -14.06 -3.59
N GLY A 316 17.02 -15.33 -3.16
CA GLY A 316 18.17 -16.05 -2.61
C GLY A 316 18.58 -15.56 -1.22
N HIS A 317 19.87 -15.77 -0.89
CA HIS A 317 20.46 -15.34 0.39
C HIS A 317 20.61 -13.84 0.49
N GLY A 318 20.59 -13.33 1.71
CA GLY A 318 20.78 -11.91 2.02
C GLY A 318 19.54 -11.26 2.62
N ASN A 319 19.72 -10.01 2.99
CA ASN A 319 18.70 -9.23 3.71
C ASN A 319 17.86 -8.40 2.75
N GLY A 320 16.66 -8.02 3.18
CA GLY A 320 15.84 -7.06 2.47
C GLY A 320 14.76 -7.68 1.57
N HIS A 321 14.23 -8.83 1.93
CA HIS A 321 13.05 -9.39 1.28
C HIS A 321 11.86 -9.39 2.24
N VAL A 322 10.77 -8.75 1.84
CA VAL A 322 9.44 -8.88 2.43
C VAL A 322 8.57 -9.61 1.42
N PHE A 323 8.05 -10.77 1.76
CA PHE A 323 7.18 -11.50 0.85
C PHE A 323 5.76 -10.92 0.86
N ASN A 324 5.16 -10.80 -0.28
CA ASN A 324 3.80 -10.36 -0.50
C ASN A 324 3.29 -10.90 -1.84
N LEU A 325 2.01 -10.72 -2.09
CA LEU A 325 1.46 -10.79 -3.43
C LEU A 325 1.90 -9.56 -4.24
N GLY A 326 1.94 -9.70 -5.55
CA GLY A 326 2.27 -8.57 -6.44
C GLY A 326 1.18 -7.52 -6.55
N HIS A 327 -0.01 -7.78 -6.05
CA HIS A 327 -1.14 -6.86 -5.85
C HIS A 327 -2.15 -7.48 -4.86
N GLY A 328 -3.29 -6.84 -4.65
CA GLY A 328 -4.29 -7.28 -3.69
C GLY A 328 -4.85 -8.69 -3.95
N ILE A 329 -5.07 -9.44 -2.88
CA ILE A 329 -5.72 -10.74 -2.94
C ILE A 329 -7.14 -10.60 -3.54
N HIS A 330 -7.52 -11.54 -4.40
CA HIS A 330 -8.84 -11.54 -5.03
C HIS A 330 -9.92 -11.99 -4.06
N GLN A 331 -11.14 -11.44 -4.24
CA GLN A 331 -12.26 -11.61 -3.32
C GLN A 331 -12.83 -13.02 -3.22
N ASP A 332 -12.55 -13.88 -4.19
CA ASP A 332 -13.06 -15.25 -4.31
C ASP A 332 -11.98 -16.32 -4.06
N VAL A 333 -10.81 -15.92 -3.58
CA VAL A 333 -9.76 -16.85 -3.17
C VAL A 333 -10.21 -17.65 -1.94
N ASN A 334 -9.91 -18.95 -1.96
CA ASN A 334 -10.11 -19.80 -0.79
C ASN A 334 -9.19 -19.34 0.37
N PRO A 335 -9.73 -18.98 1.54
CA PRO A 335 -8.93 -18.56 2.70
C PRO A 335 -7.85 -19.57 3.12
N GLU A 336 -8.11 -20.87 2.94
CA GLU A 336 -7.13 -21.92 3.24
C GLU A 336 -5.89 -21.82 2.33
N HIS A 337 -6.05 -21.41 1.07
CA HIS A 337 -4.95 -21.19 0.14
C HIS A 337 -4.06 -20.00 0.56
N ALA A 338 -4.65 -18.96 1.09
CA ALA A 338 -3.89 -17.86 1.70
C ALA A 338 -3.05 -18.34 2.89
N GLY A 339 -3.59 -19.25 3.70
CA GLY A 339 -2.85 -19.88 4.80
C GLY A 339 -1.67 -20.73 4.30
N VAL A 340 -1.87 -21.50 3.24
CA VAL A 340 -0.78 -22.27 2.57
C VAL A 340 0.34 -21.32 2.13
N PHE A 341 -0.02 -20.21 1.49
CA PHE A 341 0.92 -19.19 1.05
C PHE A 341 1.76 -18.64 2.22
N VAL A 342 1.12 -18.17 3.28
CA VAL A 342 1.80 -17.58 4.44
C VAL A 342 2.73 -18.59 5.11
N ASN A 343 2.25 -19.81 5.36
CA ASN A 343 3.03 -20.86 5.99
C ASN A 343 4.22 -21.30 5.11
N ALA A 344 4.02 -21.39 3.80
CA ALA A 344 5.09 -21.74 2.87
C ALA A 344 6.23 -20.73 2.89
N VAL A 345 5.90 -19.41 2.95
CA VAL A 345 6.93 -18.37 3.04
C VAL A 345 7.81 -18.58 4.27
N HIS A 346 7.22 -18.75 5.44
CA HIS A 346 7.98 -18.96 6.68
C HIS A 346 8.83 -20.24 6.64
N GLU A 347 8.21 -21.36 6.28
CA GLU A 347 8.90 -22.65 6.25
C GLU A 347 10.06 -22.70 5.25
N LEU A 348 9.82 -22.22 4.03
CA LEU A 348 10.78 -22.34 2.94
C LEU A 348 11.85 -21.24 2.96
N SER A 349 11.60 -20.12 3.61
CA SER A 349 12.57 -19.02 3.64
C SER A 349 13.68 -19.20 4.68
N ALA A 350 13.46 -19.96 5.73
CA ALA A 350 14.43 -20.09 6.83
C ALA A 350 15.83 -20.53 6.36
N GLN A 351 15.93 -21.35 5.32
CA GLN A 351 17.20 -21.80 4.75
C GLN A 351 18.04 -20.65 4.19
N TYR A 352 17.42 -19.57 3.73
CA TYR A 352 18.11 -18.40 3.15
C TYR A 352 18.64 -17.42 4.22
N HIS A 353 18.24 -17.62 5.48
CA HIS A 353 18.64 -16.80 6.63
C HIS A 353 19.54 -17.53 7.63
N LYS A 354 19.84 -18.82 7.38
CA LYS A 354 20.83 -19.55 8.17
C LYS A 354 22.24 -19.10 7.77
N ARG A 355 23.08 -18.86 8.78
CA ARG A 355 24.52 -18.64 8.61
C ARG A 355 25.24 -19.94 8.37
#